data_bdc8a6f31f2501b1d0ddaf1c6b276cde
#
_entry.id   bdc8a6f31f2501b1d0ddaf1c6b276cde
#
_cell.length_a   1.000
_cell.length_b   1.000
_cell.length_c   1.000
_cell.angle_alpha   90.00
_cell.angle_beta   90.00
_cell.angle_gamma   90.00
#
_symmetry.space_group_name_H-M   'P 1'
#
loop_
_entity.id
_entity.type
_entity.pdbx_description
1 polymer ?
#
loop_
_entity_poly.entity_id
_entity_poly.type
_entity_poly.pdbx_seq_one_letter_code
_entity_poly.pdbx_strand_id
1 'polypeptide(L)'
;MFLPTTLEEVKRLGWDALDIILVTGDSYIDSPFIGTAVIGKLLVKAGYHVGVIAQPDPKTDAVSRLGEPRLFWGVTAGSIDSMVANYTALKKPRRSDDYTPGGENTRRPDRATIVYANIIRRFSKRLHTNQPARPIVLGGIEASLRRMAHYDFWDNTIRRSVLFDAKADYILYGMAEKATLEFAAALRDGQDPHQVRGLCYIAKEKRDGYFELPSYETVAADKLAFIEMFHVFYRNNDPVSGRGLYQQHGDRFLVQNPPAPYQTQAELDAVYSLDFERLQHPYYEAQGQVKALETIRFSISTHRGCYGECNFCAIAVHEGRTVRWRSQQSILDEVGRLISHPQFKGYIQDVGGPTANMYGFECDKKLKNGACLAKRCLFPEICPLLEVDHRPQLELLRQVRHLKGVKKVFVASGLRYDMILGDAVCGEAYLREIVEHHVSGQLKVAPEHTENNVLDLMGKPGTDSLLKFKDKFDRLSRLAGKSQFLTYYIIAAHPGCSAQDMVRLKRFTSEKLHINPEQVQIFTPTPSTYASLMYYTELDPFTRRPVFVEKDPRRKEHQKDIVTRKPATEFS
;
A
#
# COMPACT_ATOMS: atom_id res chain seq x y z
N MET A 1 10.66 -16.93 15.44
CA MET A 1 11.96 -17.28 14.82
C MET A 1 12.09 -16.60 13.48
N PHE A 2 13.25 -15.99 13.19
CA PHE A 2 13.54 -15.41 11.85
C PHE A 2 13.63 -16.48 10.76
N LEU A 3 13.31 -16.12 9.53
CA LEU A 3 13.63 -16.92 8.35
C LEU A 3 15.13 -16.81 8.06
N PRO A 4 15.80 -17.91 7.61
CA PRO A 4 17.23 -17.90 7.38
C PRO A 4 17.63 -16.96 6.23
N THR A 5 18.75 -16.30 6.42
CA THR A 5 19.38 -15.41 5.43
C THR A 5 20.81 -15.85 5.08
N THR A 6 21.34 -16.87 5.77
CA THR A 6 22.65 -17.48 5.52
C THR A 6 22.53 -19.00 5.46
N LEU A 7 23.48 -19.67 4.77
CA LEU A 7 23.53 -21.15 4.73
C LEU A 7 23.77 -21.78 6.10
N GLU A 8 24.44 -21.09 7.00
CA GLU A 8 24.64 -21.57 8.37
C GLU A 8 23.31 -21.65 9.12
N GLU A 9 22.45 -20.63 8.95
CA GLU A 9 21.11 -20.63 9.54
C GLU A 9 20.23 -21.74 8.94
N VAL A 10 20.30 -21.98 7.63
CA VAL A 10 19.60 -23.09 6.95
C VAL A 10 20.03 -24.43 7.56
N LYS A 11 21.34 -24.66 7.71
CA LYS A 11 21.88 -25.89 8.32
C LYS A 11 21.47 -26.04 9.78
N ARG A 12 21.44 -24.95 10.56
CA ARG A 12 21.01 -24.93 11.97
C ARG A 12 19.54 -25.35 12.13
N LEU A 13 18.70 -25.05 11.13
CA LEU A 13 17.30 -25.50 11.08
C LEU A 13 17.15 -26.95 10.64
N GLY A 14 18.25 -27.67 10.30
CA GLY A 14 18.22 -29.02 9.78
C GLY A 14 17.66 -29.10 8.35
N TRP A 15 17.73 -28.01 7.59
CA TRP A 15 17.23 -27.98 6.22
C TRP A 15 18.37 -28.27 5.23
N ASP A 16 18.16 -29.24 4.35
CA ASP A 16 19.14 -29.57 3.31
C ASP A 16 19.14 -28.58 2.14
N ALA A 17 17.98 -28.02 1.85
CA ALA A 17 17.80 -27.01 0.80
C ALA A 17 16.56 -26.16 1.08
N LEU A 18 16.47 -25.03 0.39
CA LEU A 18 15.31 -24.14 0.43
C LEU A 18 14.35 -24.45 -0.73
N ASP A 19 13.07 -24.45 -0.45
CA ASP A 19 12.03 -24.57 -1.48
C ASP A 19 11.79 -23.23 -2.18
N ILE A 20 11.85 -22.14 -1.42
CA ILE A 20 11.56 -20.79 -1.88
C ILE A 20 12.59 -19.81 -1.31
N ILE A 21 13.07 -18.89 -2.14
CA ILE A 21 13.90 -17.77 -1.70
C ILE A 21 13.20 -16.46 -2.05
N LEU A 22 12.97 -15.64 -1.02
CA LEU A 22 12.35 -14.33 -1.17
C LEU A 22 13.44 -13.25 -1.25
N VAL A 23 13.42 -12.45 -2.34
CA VAL A 23 14.33 -11.32 -2.56
C VAL A 23 13.54 -10.03 -2.41
N THR A 24 14.01 -9.12 -1.55
CA THR A 24 13.29 -7.89 -1.20
C THR A 24 14.16 -6.65 -1.26
N GLY A 25 13.54 -5.51 -1.62
CA GLY A 25 14.16 -4.19 -1.60
C GLY A 25 14.22 -3.53 -0.23
N ASP A 26 13.53 -4.04 0.78
CA ASP A 26 13.67 -3.61 2.17
C ASP A 26 14.70 -4.48 2.90
N SER A 27 15.32 -3.95 3.95
CA SER A 27 15.99 -4.79 4.95
C SER A 27 15.03 -5.86 5.49
N TYR A 28 15.54 -7.01 5.92
CA TYR A 28 14.67 -8.00 6.51
C TYR A 28 14.26 -7.61 7.93
N ILE A 29 13.03 -7.14 8.05
CA ILE A 29 12.32 -6.87 9.29
C ILE A 29 11.25 -7.95 9.45
N ASP A 30 11.29 -8.68 10.52
CA ASP A 30 10.31 -9.72 10.82
C ASP A 30 9.09 -9.12 11.54
N SER A 31 8.13 -8.63 10.76
CA SER A 31 6.97 -7.89 11.25
C SER A 31 5.72 -8.17 10.42
N PRO A 32 4.51 -8.17 11.02
CA PRO A 32 3.26 -8.29 10.29
C PRO A 32 2.97 -7.12 9.31
N PHE A 33 3.76 -6.06 9.38
CA PHE A 33 3.70 -4.93 8.44
C PHE A 33 4.57 -5.12 7.19
N ILE A 34 5.38 -6.18 7.14
CA ILE A 34 6.34 -6.44 6.06
C ILE A 34 5.90 -7.66 5.25
N GLY A 35 5.54 -7.43 3.99
CA GLY A 35 4.99 -8.47 3.13
C GLY A 35 5.90 -9.69 2.98
N THR A 36 7.23 -9.50 2.91
CA THR A 36 8.21 -10.60 2.84
C THR A 36 8.17 -11.48 4.09
N ALA A 37 8.04 -10.88 5.28
CA ALA A 37 7.92 -11.62 6.53
C ALA A 37 6.58 -12.39 6.60
N VAL A 38 5.47 -11.73 6.21
CA VAL A 38 4.14 -12.35 6.20
C VAL A 38 4.10 -13.55 5.27
N ILE A 39 4.49 -13.37 4.01
CA ILE A 39 4.49 -14.44 2.99
C ILE A 39 5.46 -15.57 3.37
N GLY A 40 6.67 -15.21 3.81
CA GLY A 40 7.66 -16.22 4.17
C GLY A 40 7.24 -17.08 5.36
N LYS A 41 6.74 -16.47 6.43
CA LYS A 41 6.23 -17.20 7.61
C LYS A 41 4.99 -18.03 7.31
N LEU A 42 4.12 -17.53 6.44
CA LEU A 42 2.94 -18.27 6.00
C LEU A 42 3.34 -19.54 5.24
N LEU A 43 4.31 -19.44 4.34
CA LEU A 43 4.87 -20.58 3.61
C LEU A 43 5.57 -21.57 4.54
N VAL A 44 6.35 -21.09 5.53
CA VAL A 44 6.97 -21.98 6.54
C VAL A 44 5.90 -22.70 7.36
N LYS A 45 4.83 -22.02 7.77
CA LYS A 45 3.69 -22.65 8.46
C LYS A 45 3.02 -23.73 7.60
N ALA A 46 3.06 -23.60 6.28
CA ALA A 46 2.56 -24.57 5.32
C ALA A 46 3.56 -25.69 4.99
N GLY A 47 4.73 -25.73 5.65
CA GLY A 47 5.73 -26.80 5.55
C GLY A 47 6.82 -26.57 4.49
N TYR A 48 6.93 -25.36 3.91
CA TYR A 48 8.01 -25.05 2.98
C TYR A 48 9.25 -24.51 3.69
N HIS A 49 10.43 -24.82 3.16
CA HIS A 49 11.70 -24.23 3.60
C HIS A 49 11.94 -22.91 2.86
N VAL A 50 11.90 -21.80 3.58
CA VAL A 50 11.94 -20.43 2.99
C VAL A 50 13.13 -19.65 3.51
N GLY A 51 13.91 -19.06 2.59
CA GLY A 51 14.98 -18.13 2.92
C GLY A 51 14.69 -16.71 2.44
N VAL A 52 15.37 -15.72 3.02
CA VAL A 52 15.24 -14.30 2.66
C VAL A 52 16.58 -13.71 2.29
N ILE A 53 16.65 -13.03 1.14
CA ILE A 53 17.77 -12.19 0.72
C ILE A 53 17.26 -10.75 0.59
N ALA A 54 17.64 -9.89 1.53
CA ALA A 54 17.25 -8.49 1.51
C ALA A 54 18.34 -7.63 0.87
N GLN A 55 17.93 -6.69 0.03
CA GLN A 55 18.77 -5.69 -0.62
C GLN A 55 20.08 -6.26 -1.20
N PRO A 56 20.05 -7.35 -2.03
CA PRO A 56 21.26 -7.85 -2.63
C PRO A 56 21.87 -6.78 -3.55
N ASP A 57 23.20 -6.57 -3.43
CA ASP A 57 23.91 -5.65 -4.31
C ASP A 57 23.92 -6.20 -5.75
N PRO A 58 23.34 -5.47 -6.73
CA PRO A 58 23.29 -5.91 -8.11
C PRO A 58 24.66 -6.07 -8.81
N LYS A 59 25.71 -5.50 -8.22
CA LYS A 59 27.09 -5.53 -8.75
C LYS A 59 27.88 -6.75 -8.26
N THR A 60 27.34 -7.48 -7.28
CA THR A 60 28.00 -8.65 -6.66
C THR A 60 27.16 -9.92 -6.87
N ASP A 61 27.67 -11.04 -6.37
CA ASP A 61 26.95 -12.32 -6.34
C ASP A 61 26.09 -12.49 -5.07
N ALA A 62 25.71 -11.41 -4.39
CA ALA A 62 24.96 -11.47 -3.14
C ALA A 62 23.62 -12.25 -3.24
N VAL A 63 23.03 -12.31 -4.45
CA VAL A 63 21.80 -13.09 -4.70
C VAL A 63 22.02 -14.60 -4.60
N SER A 64 23.26 -15.08 -4.78
CA SER A 64 23.61 -16.51 -4.72
C SER A 64 23.80 -17.06 -3.31
N ARG A 65 23.77 -16.20 -2.29
CA ARG A 65 24.14 -16.50 -0.90
C ARG A 65 23.43 -17.72 -0.30
N LEU A 66 22.19 -17.96 -0.70
CA LEU A 66 21.38 -19.10 -0.23
C LEU A 66 21.30 -20.26 -1.24
N GLY A 67 22.04 -20.20 -2.35
CA GLY A 67 21.91 -21.14 -3.45
C GLY A 67 20.67 -20.90 -4.31
N GLU A 68 20.18 -21.95 -4.96
CA GLU A 68 18.97 -21.90 -5.78
C GLU A 68 17.80 -22.59 -5.06
N PRO A 69 16.57 -22.03 -5.09
CA PRO A 69 15.41 -22.69 -4.50
C PRO A 69 14.95 -23.90 -5.33
N ARG A 70 14.28 -24.85 -4.69
CA ARG A 70 13.71 -26.03 -5.38
C ARG A 70 12.50 -25.67 -6.24
N LEU A 71 11.66 -24.71 -5.80
CA LEU A 71 10.39 -24.36 -6.43
C LEU A 71 10.47 -23.05 -7.20
N PHE A 72 10.68 -21.90 -6.52
CA PHE A 72 10.70 -20.59 -7.17
C PHE A 72 11.43 -19.50 -6.37
N TRP A 73 11.81 -18.46 -7.07
CA TRP A 73 12.26 -17.19 -6.52
C TRP A 73 11.07 -16.22 -6.37
N GLY A 74 10.82 -15.71 -5.18
CA GLY A 74 9.88 -14.62 -4.96
C GLY A 74 10.60 -13.27 -4.93
N VAL A 75 10.13 -12.27 -5.67
CA VAL A 75 10.80 -10.96 -5.80
C VAL A 75 9.84 -9.83 -5.51
N THR A 76 10.24 -8.91 -4.63
CA THR A 76 9.49 -7.68 -4.32
C THR A 76 10.42 -6.48 -4.19
N ALA A 77 9.90 -5.28 -4.49
CA ALA A 77 10.62 -4.03 -4.24
C ALA A 77 10.65 -3.63 -2.75
N GLY A 78 9.87 -4.33 -1.91
CA GLY A 78 9.66 -4.01 -0.51
C GLY A 78 8.28 -3.43 -0.24
N SER A 79 8.13 -2.76 0.90
CA SER A 79 6.86 -2.17 1.37
C SER A 79 6.43 -0.94 0.57
N ILE A 80 7.36 -0.32 -0.16
CA ILE A 80 7.13 0.87 -0.98
C ILE A 80 7.62 0.58 -2.41
N ASP A 81 6.97 1.19 -3.40
CA ASP A 81 7.46 1.24 -4.78
C ASP A 81 8.88 1.83 -4.82
N SER A 82 9.83 1.17 -5.48
CA SER A 82 11.24 1.56 -5.46
C SER A 82 11.48 2.96 -6.01
N MET A 83 10.75 3.35 -7.05
CA MET A 83 10.90 4.68 -7.63
C MET A 83 10.37 5.78 -6.68
N VAL A 84 9.27 5.50 -5.95
CA VAL A 84 8.72 6.40 -4.94
C VAL A 84 9.64 6.47 -3.71
N ALA A 85 10.26 5.36 -3.32
CA ALA A 85 11.24 5.32 -2.25
C ALA A 85 12.51 6.11 -2.59
N ASN A 86 13.00 5.99 -3.83
CA ASN A 86 14.27 6.58 -4.25
C ASN A 86 14.18 8.05 -4.65
N TYR A 87 13.00 8.52 -5.09
CA TYR A 87 12.86 9.86 -5.66
C TYR A 87 11.70 10.64 -5.06
N THR A 88 11.84 11.96 -5.04
CA THR A 88 10.75 12.89 -4.74
C THR A 88 9.83 13.06 -5.95
N ALA A 89 8.67 13.72 -5.76
CA ALA A 89 7.77 14.11 -6.85
C ALA A 89 8.40 15.05 -7.91
N LEU A 90 9.51 15.71 -7.57
CA LEU A 90 10.30 16.54 -8.47
C LEU A 90 11.44 15.77 -9.13
N LYS A 91 11.43 14.42 -9.04
CA LYS A 91 12.47 13.51 -9.56
C LYS A 91 13.86 13.75 -8.96
N LYS A 92 13.96 14.41 -7.79
CA LYS A 92 15.21 14.58 -7.04
C LYS A 92 15.46 13.31 -6.21
N PRO A 93 16.69 12.72 -6.20
CA PRO A 93 17.00 11.57 -5.35
C PRO A 93 16.75 11.88 -3.87
N ARG A 94 16.17 10.92 -3.15
CA ARG A 94 16.04 10.98 -1.69
C ARG A 94 17.36 10.56 -1.05
N ARG A 95 17.73 11.21 0.04
CA ARG A 95 18.96 10.89 0.79
C ARG A 95 18.74 9.79 1.81
N SER A 96 17.53 9.63 2.32
CA SER A 96 17.17 8.66 3.36
C SER A 96 16.21 7.61 2.86
N ASP A 97 16.34 6.39 3.37
CA ASP A 97 15.40 5.28 3.24
C ASP A 97 15.21 4.62 4.60
N ASP A 98 14.01 4.75 5.16
CA ASP A 98 13.68 4.23 6.50
C ASP A 98 13.70 2.70 6.58
N TYR A 99 13.72 1.99 5.44
CA TYR A 99 13.78 0.54 5.34
C TYR A 99 15.18 -0.01 5.00
N THR A 100 16.19 0.87 4.92
CA THR A 100 17.57 0.47 4.67
C THR A 100 18.39 0.56 5.96
N PRO A 101 19.30 -0.42 6.25
CA PRO A 101 20.19 -0.35 7.39
C PRO A 101 21.03 0.94 7.37
N GLY A 102 21.05 1.66 8.51
CA GLY A 102 21.70 2.96 8.63
C GLY A 102 20.89 4.14 8.06
N GLY A 103 19.74 3.89 7.41
CA GLY A 103 18.81 4.94 6.97
C GLY A 103 19.21 5.70 5.70
N GLU A 104 20.31 5.35 5.04
CA GLU A 104 20.76 5.99 3.80
C GLU A 104 20.16 5.31 2.57
N ASN A 105 19.67 6.10 1.60
CA ASN A 105 19.08 5.58 0.37
C ASN A 105 20.16 5.19 -0.67
N THR A 106 20.92 4.13 -0.38
CA THR A 106 22.05 3.70 -1.21
C THR A 106 21.96 2.25 -1.69
N ARG A 107 20.99 1.48 -1.20
CA ARG A 107 20.93 0.01 -1.44
C ARG A 107 19.81 -0.45 -2.35
N ARG A 108 18.66 0.20 -2.29
CA ARG A 108 17.53 -0.18 -3.12
C ARG A 108 17.76 0.31 -4.56
N PRO A 109 17.82 -0.57 -5.56
CA PRO A 109 17.96 -0.15 -6.94
C PRO A 109 16.66 0.46 -7.47
N ASP A 110 16.77 1.33 -8.46
CA ASP A 110 15.62 1.78 -9.24
C ASP A 110 14.95 0.61 -9.94
N ARG A 111 13.60 0.59 -9.94
CA ARG A 111 12.81 -0.51 -10.49
C ARG A 111 13.28 -1.87 -9.94
N ALA A 112 13.30 -1.95 -8.62
CA ALA A 112 13.92 -3.06 -7.88
C ALA A 112 13.45 -4.45 -8.34
N THR A 113 12.16 -4.62 -8.66
CA THR A 113 11.65 -5.89 -9.18
C THR A 113 12.33 -6.32 -10.49
N ILE A 114 12.61 -5.37 -11.40
CA ILE A 114 13.30 -5.64 -12.66
C ILE A 114 14.77 -5.99 -12.40
N VAL A 115 15.44 -5.20 -11.56
CA VAL A 115 16.87 -5.40 -11.27
C VAL A 115 17.10 -6.74 -10.58
N TYR A 116 16.30 -7.06 -9.56
CA TYR A 116 16.43 -8.32 -8.83
C TYR A 116 16.10 -9.53 -9.71
N ALA A 117 15.06 -9.48 -10.53
CA ALA A 117 14.79 -10.54 -11.50
C ALA A 117 15.97 -10.76 -12.46
N ASN A 118 16.60 -9.69 -12.94
CA ASN A 118 17.75 -9.77 -13.84
C ASN A 118 18.99 -10.38 -13.17
N ILE A 119 19.31 -10.06 -11.91
CA ILE A 119 20.45 -10.68 -11.22
C ILE A 119 20.20 -12.16 -10.93
N ILE A 120 18.97 -12.54 -10.59
CA ILE A 120 18.56 -13.96 -10.44
C ILE A 120 18.74 -14.69 -11.77
N ARG A 121 18.25 -14.14 -12.88
CA ARG A 121 18.42 -14.73 -14.23
C ARG A 121 19.90 -14.93 -14.60
N ARG A 122 20.76 -13.95 -14.27
CA ARG A 122 22.21 -14.08 -14.48
C ARG A 122 22.80 -15.21 -13.64
N PHE A 123 22.40 -15.34 -12.39
CA PHE A 123 22.83 -16.41 -11.49
C PHE A 123 22.37 -17.77 -12.00
N SER A 124 21.08 -17.95 -12.29
CA SER A 124 20.52 -19.23 -12.77
C SER A 124 21.15 -19.69 -14.10
N LYS A 125 21.46 -18.77 -15.03
CA LYS A 125 22.13 -19.11 -16.28
C LYS A 125 23.54 -19.67 -16.08
N ARG A 126 24.23 -19.31 -15.00
CA ARG A 126 25.56 -19.89 -14.69
C ARG A 126 25.45 -21.32 -14.12
N LEU A 127 24.32 -21.64 -13.47
CA LEU A 127 24.09 -22.95 -12.90
C LEU A 127 23.53 -23.95 -13.94
N HIS A 128 22.70 -23.47 -14.86
CA HIS A 128 21.95 -24.29 -15.79
C HIS A 128 22.28 -23.91 -17.25
N THR A 129 23.11 -24.70 -17.88
CA THR A 129 23.38 -24.59 -19.33
C THR A 129 22.32 -25.31 -20.17
N ASN A 130 21.73 -26.40 -19.64
CA ASN A 130 20.85 -27.30 -20.40
C ASN A 130 19.53 -27.67 -19.66
N GLN A 131 19.21 -27.01 -18.52
CA GLN A 131 17.97 -27.25 -17.78
C GLN A 131 17.19 -25.94 -17.63
N PRO A 132 15.84 -25.98 -17.53
CA PRO A 132 15.06 -24.79 -17.26
C PRO A 132 15.40 -24.23 -15.88
N ALA A 133 15.65 -22.92 -15.81
CA ALA A 133 15.84 -22.21 -14.55
C ALA A 133 14.56 -22.20 -13.72
N ARG A 134 14.69 -22.07 -12.40
CA ARG A 134 13.54 -21.95 -11.50
C ARG A 134 12.73 -20.69 -11.81
N PRO A 135 11.39 -20.74 -11.71
CA PRO A 135 10.52 -19.59 -11.99
C PRO A 135 10.85 -18.40 -11.10
N ILE A 136 10.70 -17.20 -11.66
CA ILE A 136 10.76 -15.93 -10.94
C ILE A 136 9.34 -15.39 -10.83
N VAL A 137 8.88 -15.21 -9.59
CA VAL A 137 7.55 -14.73 -9.22
C VAL A 137 7.67 -13.34 -8.62
N LEU A 138 7.09 -12.35 -9.27
CA LEU A 138 7.04 -10.99 -8.74
C LEU A 138 5.85 -10.83 -7.80
N GLY A 139 6.01 -10.04 -6.74
CA GLY A 139 4.94 -9.72 -5.80
C GLY A 139 5.11 -8.34 -5.15
N GLY A 140 4.20 -8.00 -4.25
CA GLY A 140 4.17 -6.72 -3.56
C GLY A 140 3.61 -5.57 -4.39
N ILE A 141 3.67 -4.36 -3.83
CA ILE A 141 2.99 -3.18 -4.38
C ILE A 141 3.52 -2.79 -5.76
N GLU A 142 4.84 -2.78 -5.97
CA GLU A 142 5.44 -2.37 -7.25
C GLU A 142 4.98 -3.26 -8.40
N ALA A 143 5.01 -4.57 -8.23
CA ALA A 143 4.55 -5.52 -9.24
C ALA A 143 3.02 -5.44 -9.44
N SER A 144 2.24 -5.33 -8.38
CA SER A 144 0.78 -5.21 -8.44
C SER A 144 0.34 -4.00 -9.25
N LEU A 145 1.00 -2.85 -9.08
CA LEU A 145 0.65 -1.61 -9.78
C LEU A 145 1.14 -1.56 -11.23
N ARG A 146 2.11 -2.40 -11.60
CA ARG A 146 2.71 -2.47 -12.94
C ARG A 146 2.37 -3.75 -13.71
N ARG A 147 1.35 -4.49 -13.27
CA ARG A 147 0.99 -5.77 -13.88
C ARG A 147 0.37 -5.66 -15.27
N MET A 148 -0.25 -4.52 -15.62
CA MET A 148 -0.76 -4.19 -16.95
C MET A 148 0.08 -3.08 -17.60
N ALA A 149 -0.25 -2.68 -18.82
CA ALA A 149 0.26 -1.45 -19.41
C ALA A 149 -0.05 -0.27 -18.46
N HIS A 150 0.94 0.57 -18.18
CA HIS A 150 0.82 1.62 -17.18
C HIS A 150 1.64 2.84 -17.53
N TYR A 151 1.23 4.00 -17.02
CA TYR A 151 2.03 5.21 -17.12
C TYR A 151 3.20 5.16 -16.13
N ASP A 152 4.41 5.31 -16.66
CA ASP A 152 5.64 5.50 -15.87
C ASP A 152 5.96 6.99 -15.82
N PHE A 153 5.83 7.57 -14.63
CA PHE A 153 6.07 8.99 -14.39
C PHE A 153 7.54 9.39 -14.62
N TRP A 154 8.46 8.48 -14.33
CA TRP A 154 9.90 8.74 -14.36
C TRP A 154 10.41 8.90 -15.79
N ASP A 155 9.95 8.05 -16.70
CA ASP A 155 10.26 8.08 -18.12
C ASP A 155 9.23 8.90 -18.94
N ASN A 156 8.10 9.29 -18.30
CA ASN A 156 6.98 10.00 -18.94
C ASN A 156 6.40 9.26 -20.16
N THR A 157 6.27 7.96 -20.05
CA THR A 157 5.78 7.10 -21.12
C THR A 157 4.83 6.03 -20.61
N ILE A 158 4.07 5.41 -21.51
CA ILE A 158 3.35 4.17 -21.21
C ILE A 158 4.34 3.01 -21.34
N ARG A 159 4.49 2.23 -20.27
CA ARG A 159 5.29 1.00 -20.26
C ARG A 159 4.38 -0.22 -20.34
N ARG A 160 4.92 -1.28 -20.89
CA ARG A 160 4.27 -2.61 -20.87
C ARG A 160 4.27 -3.19 -19.45
N SER A 161 3.57 -4.30 -19.26
CA SER A 161 3.59 -5.02 -17.99
C SER A 161 5.02 -5.26 -17.50
N VAL A 162 5.24 -5.09 -16.20
CA VAL A 162 6.54 -5.36 -15.55
C VAL A 162 7.01 -6.80 -15.77
N LEU A 163 6.09 -7.72 -16.02
CA LEU A 163 6.42 -9.11 -16.29
C LEU A 163 7.32 -9.28 -17.53
N PHE A 164 7.05 -8.49 -18.58
CA PHE A 164 7.89 -8.45 -19.77
C PHE A 164 9.23 -7.75 -19.53
N ASP A 165 9.20 -6.61 -18.82
CA ASP A 165 10.40 -5.83 -18.55
C ASP A 165 11.38 -6.55 -17.63
N ALA A 166 10.89 -7.22 -16.60
CA ALA A 166 11.67 -8.03 -15.67
C ALA A 166 12.09 -9.38 -16.26
N LYS A 167 11.48 -9.81 -17.37
CA LYS A 167 11.62 -11.18 -17.90
C LYS A 167 11.32 -12.23 -16.83
N ALA A 168 10.36 -11.95 -15.96
CA ALA A 168 9.88 -12.85 -14.94
C ALA A 168 8.78 -13.77 -15.49
N ASP A 169 8.44 -14.82 -14.74
CA ASP A 169 7.51 -15.83 -15.22
C ASP A 169 6.08 -15.56 -14.76
N TYR A 170 5.94 -15.06 -13.51
CA TYR A 170 4.64 -14.85 -12.87
C TYR A 170 4.61 -13.56 -12.05
N ILE A 171 3.38 -13.03 -11.83
CA ILE A 171 3.09 -12.03 -10.80
C ILE A 171 1.98 -12.57 -9.91
N LEU A 172 2.19 -12.57 -8.60
CA LEU A 172 1.13 -12.71 -7.60
C LEU A 172 0.77 -11.31 -7.10
N TYR A 173 -0.44 -10.85 -7.41
CA TYR A 173 -0.83 -9.46 -7.15
C TYR A 173 -1.86 -9.31 -6.02
N GLY A 174 -1.92 -8.13 -5.46
CA GLY A 174 -2.81 -7.80 -4.35
C GLY A 174 -2.32 -8.37 -3.02
N MET A 175 -3.24 -8.67 -2.13
CA MET A 175 -2.97 -9.35 -0.86
C MET A 175 -2.89 -10.85 -1.14
N ALA A 176 -1.68 -11.32 -1.43
CA ALA A 176 -1.44 -12.57 -2.14
C ALA A 176 -1.20 -13.79 -1.25
N GLU A 177 -1.54 -13.74 0.05
CA GLU A 177 -1.27 -14.86 0.98
C GLU A 177 -1.85 -16.19 0.48
N LYS A 178 -3.15 -16.18 0.13
CA LYS A 178 -3.84 -17.37 -0.36
C LYS A 178 -3.31 -17.82 -1.73
N ALA A 179 -3.19 -16.88 -2.65
CA ALA A 179 -2.65 -17.15 -3.98
C ALA A 179 -1.22 -17.72 -3.94
N THR A 180 -0.38 -17.26 -3.01
CA THR A 180 0.99 -17.77 -2.84
C THR A 180 1.01 -19.20 -2.34
N LEU A 181 0.14 -19.56 -1.41
CA LEU A 181 0.02 -20.95 -0.94
C LEU A 181 -0.49 -21.87 -2.04
N GLU A 182 -1.52 -21.48 -2.77
CA GLU A 182 -2.07 -22.26 -3.89
C GLU A 182 -1.03 -22.42 -5.01
N PHE A 183 -0.29 -21.35 -5.34
CA PHE A 183 0.77 -21.37 -6.33
C PHE A 183 1.93 -22.30 -5.91
N ALA A 184 2.39 -22.19 -4.67
CA ALA A 184 3.46 -23.02 -4.14
C ALA A 184 3.06 -24.52 -4.12
N ALA A 185 1.82 -24.82 -3.74
CA ALA A 185 1.27 -26.17 -3.76
C ALA A 185 1.21 -26.73 -5.18
N ALA A 186 0.70 -25.96 -6.16
CA ALA A 186 0.66 -26.39 -7.56
C ALA A 186 2.06 -26.76 -8.09
N LEU A 187 3.07 -25.92 -7.82
CA LEU A 187 4.45 -26.22 -8.25
C LEU A 187 5.04 -27.44 -7.55
N ARG A 188 4.82 -27.58 -6.23
CA ARG A 188 5.31 -28.74 -5.48
C ARG A 188 4.72 -30.06 -6.00
N ASP A 189 3.43 -30.02 -6.33
CA ASP A 189 2.66 -31.19 -6.76
C ASP A 189 2.74 -31.43 -8.28
N GLY A 190 3.57 -30.64 -9.00
CA GLY A 190 3.75 -30.74 -10.46
C GLY A 190 2.50 -30.36 -11.27
N GLN A 191 1.59 -29.58 -10.68
CA GLN A 191 0.35 -29.14 -11.31
C GLN A 191 0.54 -27.80 -12.04
N ASP A 192 -0.33 -27.52 -13.00
CA ASP A 192 -0.35 -26.23 -13.73
C ASP A 192 -0.84 -25.08 -12.83
N PRO A 193 -0.01 -24.06 -12.51
CA PRO A 193 -0.38 -22.95 -11.67
C PRO A 193 -1.27 -21.92 -12.38
N HIS A 194 -1.49 -22.01 -13.68
CA HIS A 194 -2.23 -21.02 -14.49
C HIS A 194 -3.73 -20.89 -14.10
N GLN A 195 -4.24 -21.71 -13.20
CA GLN A 195 -5.59 -21.60 -12.66
C GLN A 195 -5.67 -20.80 -11.35
N VAL A 196 -4.53 -20.48 -10.73
CA VAL A 196 -4.49 -19.77 -9.46
C VAL A 196 -5.05 -18.35 -9.63
N ARG A 197 -6.02 -18.00 -8.80
CA ARG A 197 -6.57 -16.63 -8.78
C ARG A 197 -5.55 -15.66 -8.17
N GLY A 198 -5.51 -14.42 -8.71
CA GLY A 198 -4.49 -13.44 -8.31
C GLY A 198 -3.13 -13.60 -9.01
N LEU A 199 -3.07 -14.44 -10.05
CA LEU A 199 -1.89 -14.69 -10.85
C LEU A 199 -1.92 -13.92 -12.18
N CYS A 200 -0.75 -13.37 -12.59
CA CYS A 200 -0.52 -12.97 -13.98
C CYS A 200 0.63 -13.79 -14.58
N TYR A 201 0.53 -14.09 -15.88
CA TYR A 201 1.54 -14.83 -16.64
C TYR A 201 1.54 -14.45 -18.11
N ILE A 202 2.53 -14.89 -18.87
CA ILE A 202 2.65 -14.64 -20.30
C ILE A 202 2.22 -15.91 -21.06
N ALA A 203 1.29 -15.75 -22.02
CA ALA A 203 0.81 -16.81 -22.89
C ALA A 203 1.13 -16.50 -24.36
N LYS A 204 1.13 -17.54 -25.20
CA LYS A 204 1.22 -17.42 -26.67
C LYS A 204 -0.14 -17.19 -27.32
N GLU A 205 -1.20 -17.64 -26.66
CA GLU A 205 -2.58 -17.62 -27.17
C GLU A 205 -3.48 -16.81 -26.23
N LYS A 206 -4.60 -16.35 -26.79
CA LYS A 206 -5.68 -15.71 -26.05
C LYS A 206 -6.29 -16.71 -25.06
N ARG A 207 -6.86 -16.21 -23.98
CA ARG A 207 -7.57 -17.05 -23.01
C ARG A 207 -9.08 -16.86 -23.15
N ASP A 208 -9.78 -17.92 -23.50
CA ASP A 208 -11.23 -17.92 -23.65
C ASP A 208 -11.94 -17.54 -22.35
N GLY A 209 -13.04 -16.80 -22.48
CA GLY A 209 -13.85 -16.34 -21.35
C GLY A 209 -13.28 -15.15 -20.56
N TYR A 210 -12.09 -14.64 -20.94
CA TYR A 210 -11.47 -13.45 -20.34
C TYR A 210 -11.76 -12.21 -21.20
N PHE A 211 -11.75 -11.03 -20.58
CA PHE A 211 -11.88 -9.78 -21.31
C PHE A 211 -10.58 -9.42 -22.03
N GLU A 212 -10.70 -9.10 -23.30
CA GLU A 212 -9.62 -8.52 -24.08
C GLU A 212 -9.49 -7.03 -23.79
N LEU A 213 -8.30 -6.60 -23.41
CA LEU A 213 -7.95 -5.20 -23.30
C LEU A 213 -7.35 -4.70 -24.61
N PRO A 214 -7.47 -3.40 -24.94
CA PRO A 214 -6.69 -2.82 -26.03
C PRO A 214 -5.21 -3.21 -25.89
N SER A 215 -4.55 -3.51 -27.03
CA SER A 215 -3.16 -3.94 -27.03
C SER A 215 -2.24 -2.88 -26.39
N TYR A 216 -1.08 -3.29 -25.90
CA TYR A 216 -0.09 -2.37 -25.38
C TYR A 216 0.25 -1.26 -26.39
N GLU A 217 0.43 -1.62 -27.65
CA GLU A 217 0.77 -0.69 -28.73
C GLU A 217 -0.32 0.35 -28.93
N THR A 218 -1.60 -0.08 -28.93
CA THR A 218 -2.76 0.81 -29.01
C THR A 218 -2.82 1.74 -27.80
N VAL A 219 -2.65 1.21 -26.59
CA VAL A 219 -2.68 1.99 -25.34
C VAL A 219 -1.53 3.00 -25.28
N ALA A 220 -0.36 2.65 -25.80
CA ALA A 220 0.80 3.55 -25.83
C ALA A 220 0.63 4.69 -26.84
N ALA A 221 -0.11 4.47 -27.93
CA ALA A 221 -0.33 5.44 -28.99
C ALA A 221 -1.56 6.33 -28.78
N ASP A 222 -2.60 5.83 -28.09
CA ASP A 222 -3.89 6.52 -27.95
C ASP A 222 -4.29 6.68 -26.47
N LYS A 223 -4.42 7.95 -26.04
CA LYS A 223 -4.85 8.33 -24.69
C LYS A 223 -6.27 7.83 -24.34
N LEU A 224 -7.18 7.77 -25.31
CA LEU A 224 -8.54 7.28 -25.08
C LEU A 224 -8.55 5.77 -24.88
N ALA A 225 -7.79 5.03 -25.68
CA ALA A 225 -7.61 3.59 -25.49
C ALA A 225 -6.97 3.28 -24.10
N PHE A 226 -6.04 4.12 -23.62
CA PHE A 226 -5.50 3.99 -22.27
C PHE A 226 -6.56 4.20 -21.20
N ILE A 227 -7.46 5.17 -21.36
CA ILE A 227 -8.58 5.39 -20.42
C ILE A 227 -9.54 4.19 -20.42
N GLU A 228 -9.87 3.67 -21.59
CA GLU A 228 -10.77 2.49 -21.71
C GLU A 228 -10.16 1.25 -21.08
N MET A 229 -8.90 0.95 -21.40
CA MET A 229 -8.14 -0.14 -20.77
C MET A 229 -8.18 -0.02 -19.25
N PHE A 230 -7.90 1.19 -18.73
CA PHE A 230 -7.85 1.44 -17.29
C PHE A 230 -9.20 1.23 -16.60
N HIS A 231 -10.30 1.66 -17.22
CA HIS A 231 -11.65 1.41 -16.68
C HIS A 231 -11.96 -0.08 -16.59
N VAL A 232 -11.65 -0.85 -17.62
CA VAL A 232 -11.87 -2.30 -17.60
C VAL A 232 -11.00 -2.96 -16.54
N PHE A 233 -9.72 -2.60 -16.49
CA PHE A 233 -8.78 -3.06 -15.45
C PHE A 233 -9.29 -2.75 -14.02
N TYR A 234 -9.67 -1.51 -13.75
CA TYR A 234 -10.09 -1.08 -12.41
C TYR A 234 -11.40 -1.76 -11.96
N ARG A 235 -12.37 -1.91 -12.87
CA ARG A 235 -13.63 -2.62 -12.60
C ARG A 235 -13.40 -4.09 -12.25
N ASN A 236 -12.46 -4.73 -12.93
CA ASN A 236 -12.14 -6.15 -12.72
C ASN A 236 -11.10 -6.39 -11.60
N ASN A 237 -10.75 -5.36 -10.82
CA ASN A 237 -9.91 -5.50 -9.63
C ASN A 237 -10.75 -5.72 -8.36
N ASP A 238 -11.75 -6.58 -8.45
CA ASP A 238 -12.63 -6.96 -7.34
C ASP A 238 -12.74 -8.48 -7.24
N PRO A 239 -12.54 -9.08 -6.06
CA PRO A 239 -12.52 -10.54 -5.89
C PRO A 239 -13.84 -11.25 -6.19
N VAL A 240 -14.98 -10.57 -6.09
CA VAL A 240 -16.31 -11.16 -6.29
C VAL A 240 -16.76 -11.02 -7.74
N SER A 241 -16.71 -9.80 -8.27
CA SER A 241 -17.24 -9.49 -9.60
C SER A 241 -16.18 -9.43 -10.70
N GLY A 242 -14.89 -9.42 -10.34
CA GLY A 242 -13.79 -9.32 -11.30
C GLY A 242 -13.64 -10.58 -12.15
N ARG A 243 -13.44 -10.37 -13.44
CA ARG A 243 -13.12 -11.43 -14.42
C ARG A 243 -11.64 -11.41 -14.76
N GLY A 244 -11.19 -12.46 -15.42
CA GLY A 244 -9.88 -12.51 -16.02
C GLY A 244 -9.75 -11.52 -17.16
N LEU A 245 -8.54 -11.02 -17.36
CA LEU A 245 -8.18 -10.05 -18.39
C LEU A 245 -7.01 -10.61 -19.21
N TYR A 246 -6.93 -10.24 -20.48
CA TYR A 246 -5.70 -10.40 -21.24
C TYR A 246 -5.41 -9.16 -22.09
N GLN A 247 -4.12 -8.90 -22.28
CA GLN A 247 -3.62 -7.77 -23.07
C GLN A 247 -2.53 -8.25 -24.02
N GLN A 248 -2.65 -7.92 -25.29
CA GLN A 248 -1.63 -8.24 -26.29
C GLN A 248 -0.42 -7.32 -26.14
N HIS A 249 0.78 -7.91 -26.24
CA HIS A 249 2.09 -7.27 -26.23
C HIS A 249 2.95 -7.89 -27.34
N GLY A 250 2.95 -7.29 -28.53
CA GLY A 250 3.58 -7.88 -29.71
C GLY A 250 2.91 -9.21 -30.10
N ASP A 251 3.70 -10.27 -30.10
CA ASP A 251 3.29 -11.64 -30.44
C ASP A 251 2.81 -12.49 -29.25
N ARG A 252 2.73 -11.92 -28.05
CA ARG A 252 2.36 -12.61 -26.81
C ARG A 252 1.26 -11.89 -26.06
N PHE A 253 0.65 -12.59 -25.12
CA PHE A 253 -0.43 -12.09 -24.30
C PHE A 253 -0.01 -12.09 -22.83
N LEU A 254 -0.20 -10.97 -22.17
CA LEU A 254 -0.29 -10.94 -20.73
C LEU A 254 -1.68 -11.44 -20.33
N VAL A 255 -1.76 -12.45 -19.50
CA VAL A 255 -2.99 -12.96 -18.91
C VAL A 255 -2.99 -12.59 -17.42
N GLN A 256 -4.10 -11.99 -16.96
CA GLN A 256 -4.39 -11.76 -15.55
C GLN A 256 -5.60 -12.59 -15.15
N ASN A 257 -5.42 -13.53 -14.25
CA ASN A 257 -6.54 -14.25 -13.64
C ASN A 257 -7.39 -13.32 -12.78
N PRO A 258 -8.66 -13.67 -12.48
CA PRO A 258 -9.47 -12.92 -11.51
C PRO A 258 -8.72 -12.74 -10.19
N PRO A 259 -8.96 -11.62 -9.46
CA PRO A 259 -8.33 -11.41 -8.15
C PRO A 259 -8.57 -12.57 -7.18
N ALA A 260 -7.60 -12.84 -6.30
CA ALA A 260 -7.75 -13.81 -5.23
C ALA A 260 -9.00 -13.49 -4.38
N PRO A 261 -9.73 -14.49 -3.88
CA PRO A 261 -10.89 -14.27 -3.01
C PRO A 261 -10.53 -13.45 -1.78
N TYR A 262 -11.47 -12.69 -1.24
CA TYR A 262 -11.28 -12.02 0.04
C TYR A 262 -10.90 -13.05 1.11
N GLN A 263 -9.95 -12.68 1.96
CA GLN A 263 -9.69 -13.45 3.17
C GLN A 263 -10.92 -13.37 4.09
N THR A 264 -11.32 -14.51 4.63
CA THR A 264 -12.24 -14.56 5.75
C THR A 264 -11.59 -13.95 7.00
N GLN A 265 -12.39 -13.58 8.00
CA GLN A 265 -11.85 -13.10 9.27
C GLN A 265 -10.91 -14.11 9.91
N ALA A 266 -11.26 -15.41 9.90
CA ALA A 266 -10.41 -16.49 10.44
C ALA A 266 -9.08 -16.62 9.68
N GLU A 267 -9.09 -16.53 8.35
CA GLU A 267 -7.86 -16.55 7.55
C GLU A 267 -6.97 -15.35 7.85
N LEU A 268 -7.58 -14.16 8.00
CA LEU A 268 -6.84 -12.95 8.37
C LEU A 268 -6.27 -13.05 9.79
N ASP A 269 -7.05 -13.54 10.76
CA ASP A 269 -6.60 -13.79 12.12
C ASP A 269 -5.44 -14.79 12.15
N ALA A 270 -5.48 -15.84 11.32
CA ALA A 270 -4.42 -16.82 11.20
C ALA A 270 -3.10 -16.23 10.68
N VAL A 271 -3.17 -15.23 9.79
CA VAL A 271 -1.98 -14.48 9.31
C VAL A 271 -1.35 -13.68 10.47
N TYR A 272 -2.15 -12.97 11.23
CA TYR A 272 -1.65 -12.15 12.34
C TYR A 272 -1.32 -12.96 13.61
N SER A 273 -1.69 -14.25 13.66
CA SER A 273 -1.27 -15.17 14.71
C SER A 273 0.14 -15.75 14.49
N LEU A 274 0.76 -15.52 13.32
CA LEU A 274 2.13 -15.95 13.05
C LEU A 274 3.10 -15.32 14.06
N ASP A 275 4.15 -16.10 14.38
CA ASP A 275 5.16 -15.70 15.36
C ASP A 275 6.16 -14.72 14.76
N PHE A 276 5.90 -13.41 14.89
CA PHE A 276 6.77 -12.34 14.44
C PHE A 276 7.68 -11.86 15.56
N GLU A 277 9.00 -11.78 15.29
CA GLU A 277 10.01 -11.24 16.22
C GLU A 277 9.86 -9.73 16.45
N ARG A 278 9.25 -9.00 15.52
CA ARG A 278 9.14 -7.53 15.51
C ARG A 278 10.49 -6.82 15.63
N LEU A 279 11.49 -7.43 15.04
CA LEU A 279 12.88 -7.00 15.03
C LEU A 279 13.43 -7.04 13.60
N GLN A 280 14.52 -6.33 13.38
CA GLN A 280 15.37 -6.50 12.21
C GLN A 280 16.18 -7.79 12.38
N HIS A 281 16.38 -8.54 11.28
CA HIS A 281 17.20 -9.73 11.31
C HIS A 281 18.66 -9.39 11.69
N PRO A 282 19.32 -10.11 12.62
CA PRO A 282 20.66 -9.79 13.12
C PRO A 282 21.72 -9.59 12.05
N TYR A 283 21.67 -10.40 10.96
CA TYR A 283 22.58 -10.25 9.83
C TYR A 283 22.55 -8.85 9.19
N TYR A 284 21.39 -8.21 9.15
CA TYR A 284 21.22 -6.86 8.60
C TYR A 284 21.35 -5.78 9.67
N GLU A 285 21.03 -6.08 10.92
CA GLU A 285 21.20 -5.17 12.04
C GLU A 285 22.67 -4.82 12.27
N ALA A 286 23.58 -5.78 12.07
CA ALA A 286 25.02 -5.56 12.09
C ALA A 286 25.52 -4.51 11.06
N GLN A 287 24.69 -4.20 10.04
CA GLN A 287 24.97 -3.20 9.01
C GLN A 287 24.33 -1.83 9.32
N GLY A 288 23.64 -1.70 10.45
CA GLY A 288 22.91 -0.52 10.90
C GLY A 288 21.43 -0.81 11.17
N GLN A 289 20.81 -0.02 12.02
CA GLN A 289 19.41 -0.15 12.36
C GLN A 289 18.50 0.46 11.27
N VAL A 290 17.28 -0.07 11.13
CA VAL A 290 16.26 0.46 10.24
C VAL A 290 15.28 1.35 11.02
N LYS A 291 15.08 2.56 10.53
CA LYS A 291 14.24 3.56 11.19
C LYS A 291 12.74 3.17 11.18
N ALA A 292 12.28 2.43 10.18
CA ALA A 292 10.90 1.96 10.08
C ALA A 292 10.43 1.21 11.34
N LEU A 293 11.33 0.50 12.05
CA LEU A 293 11.00 -0.18 13.30
C LEU A 293 10.48 0.75 14.40
N GLU A 294 10.88 2.01 14.41
CA GLU A 294 10.41 2.99 15.41
C GLU A 294 8.89 3.19 15.34
N THR A 295 8.29 3.00 14.17
CA THR A 295 6.85 3.20 13.96
C THR A 295 6.05 1.89 13.88
N ILE A 296 6.63 0.81 13.35
CA ILE A 296 5.87 -0.43 13.08
C ILE A 296 6.01 -1.50 14.18
N ARG A 297 7.04 -1.44 15.02
CA ARG A 297 7.33 -2.51 15.99
C ARG A 297 6.16 -2.81 16.92
N PHE A 298 5.59 -1.78 17.53
CA PHE A 298 4.50 -1.87 18.49
C PHE A 298 3.21 -1.23 17.96
N SER A 299 3.00 -1.31 16.66
CA SER A 299 1.75 -0.96 16.01
C SER A 299 0.93 -2.20 15.68
N ILE A 300 -0.38 -2.03 15.55
CA ILE A 300 -1.36 -3.09 15.30
C ILE A 300 -2.20 -2.71 14.09
N SER A 301 -2.20 -3.57 13.08
CA SER A 301 -3.11 -3.47 11.95
C SER A 301 -4.43 -4.17 12.30
N THR A 302 -5.54 -3.45 12.23
CA THR A 302 -6.87 -3.98 12.56
C THR A 302 -7.61 -4.52 11.34
N HIS A 303 -7.29 -3.98 10.15
CA HIS A 303 -7.98 -4.31 8.90
C HIS A 303 -7.09 -4.02 7.70
N ARG A 304 -7.51 -4.48 6.53
CA ARG A 304 -6.93 -4.22 5.21
C ARG A 304 -8.01 -3.71 4.26
N GLY A 305 -7.59 -3.04 3.18
CA GLY A 305 -8.49 -2.40 2.22
C GLY A 305 -9.00 -1.05 2.68
N CYS A 306 -9.67 -0.31 1.79
CA CYS A 306 -10.17 1.02 2.08
C CYS A 306 -11.42 1.32 1.25
N TYR A 307 -12.48 1.82 1.89
CA TYR A 307 -13.70 2.27 1.20
C TYR A 307 -13.55 3.64 0.51
N GLY A 308 -12.43 4.33 0.73
CA GLY A 308 -12.23 5.70 0.23
C GLY A 308 -12.12 5.80 -1.29
N GLU A 309 -11.44 4.85 -1.92
CA GLU A 309 -11.23 4.82 -3.38
C GLU A 309 -10.75 6.17 -3.96
N CYS A 310 -9.91 6.91 -3.21
CA CYS A 310 -9.39 8.20 -3.66
C CYS A 310 -8.57 8.01 -4.95
N ASN A 311 -8.74 8.91 -5.93
CA ASN A 311 -8.19 8.78 -7.27
C ASN A 311 -6.65 8.72 -7.33
N PHE A 312 -5.97 9.27 -6.33
CA PHE A 312 -4.51 9.29 -6.23
C PHE A 312 -3.93 8.08 -5.47
N CYS A 313 -4.78 7.28 -4.79
CA CYS A 313 -4.33 6.27 -3.84
C CYS A 313 -4.28 4.87 -4.46
N ALA A 314 -3.14 4.20 -4.31
CA ALA A 314 -2.92 2.85 -4.82
C ALA A 314 -3.51 1.74 -3.91
N ILE A 315 -3.94 2.05 -2.69
CA ILE A 315 -4.48 1.07 -1.72
C ILE A 315 -5.68 0.33 -2.31
N ALA A 316 -6.59 1.02 -2.98
CA ALA A 316 -7.75 0.39 -3.61
C ALA A 316 -7.39 -0.65 -4.68
N VAL A 317 -6.22 -0.51 -5.32
CA VAL A 317 -5.73 -1.43 -6.36
C VAL A 317 -4.90 -2.57 -5.78
N HIS A 318 -4.19 -2.34 -4.67
CA HIS A 318 -3.32 -3.33 -4.04
C HIS A 318 -4.02 -4.11 -2.92
N GLU A 319 -4.61 -3.43 -1.93
CA GLU A 319 -5.29 -4.07 -0.81
C GLU A 319 -6.78 -4.34 -1.07
N GLY A 320 -7.37 -3.62 -2.01
CA GLY A 320 -8.77 -3.77 -2.38
C GLY A 320 -9.68 -2.61 -1.94
N ARG A 321 -10.88 -2.61 -2.52
CA ARG A 321 -11.93 -1.60 -2.35
C ARG A 321 -12.97 -1.99 -1.29
N THR A 322 -12.78 -3.10 -0.62
CA THR A 322 -13.64 -3.64 0.43
C THR A 322 -12.77 -3.94 1.63
N VAL A 323 -13.15 -3.40 2.77
CA VAL A 323 -12.42 -3.61 4.02
C VAL A 323 -12.65 -5.03 4.52
N ARG A 324 -11.57 -5.69 4.92
CA ARG A 324 -11.59 -6.96 5.66
C ARG A 324 -10.85 -6.76 6.97
N TRP A 325 -11.48 -7.10 8.07
CA TRP A 325 -11.02 -6.80 9.43
C TRP A 325 -10.84 -8.06 10.27
N ARG A 326 -9.94 -7.95 11.24
CA ARG A 326 -9.58 -9.00 12.19
C ARG A 326 -10.60 -9.06 13.33
N SER A 327 -10.75 -10.23 13.94
CA SER A 327 -11.52 -10.34 15.17
C SER A 327 -10.89 -9.53 16.31
N GLN A 328 -11.70 -9.07 17.25
CA GLN A 328 -11.22 -8.41 18.46
C GLN A 328 -10.27 -9.31 19.24
N GLN A 329 -10.59 -10.62 19.34
CA GLN A 329 -9.74 -11.58 20.05
C GLN A 329 -8.34 -11.68 19.43
N SER A 330 -8.25 -11.78 18.10
CA SER A 330 -6.95 -11.79 17.39
C SER A 330 -6.09 -10.57 17.74
N ILE A 331 -6.71 -9.40 17.84
CA ILE A 331 -6.02 -8.15 18.18
C ILE A 331 -5.58 -8.16 19.65
N LEU A 332 -6.46 -8.58 20.58
CA LEU A 332 -6.13 -8.69 22.01
C LEU A 332 -5.01 -9.69 22.26
N ASP A 333 -5.03 -10.83 21.57
CA ASP A 333 -3.96 -11.84 21.65
C ASP A 333 -2.61 -11.28 21.15
N GLU A 334 -2.65 -10.48 20.07
CA GLU A 334 -1.45 -9.79 19.59
C GLU A 334 -0.93 -8.79 20.61
N VAL A 335 -1.79 -7.99 21.25
CA VAL A 335 -1.40 -7.09 22.34
C VAL A 335 -0.78 -7.88 23.49
N GLY A 336 -1.32 -9.04 23.85
CA GLY A 336 -0.74 -9.93 24.85
C GLY A 336 0.71 -10.35 24.51
N ARG A 337 0.97 -10.69 23.25
CA ARG A 337 2.33 -10.97 22.76
C ARG A 337 3.23 -9.74 22.82
N LEU A 338 2.72 -8.55 22.49
CA LEU A 338 3.49 -7.30 22.60
C LEU A 338 3.90 -7.00 24.04
N ILE A 339 2.99 -7.20 25.01
CA ILE A 339 3.25 -6.98 26.43
C ILE A 339 4.41 -7.87 26.92
N SER A 340 4.52 -9.09 26.39
CA SER A 340 5.58 -10.04 26.71
C SER A 340 6.91 -9.73 26.00
N HIS A 341 6.93 -8.81 25.03
CA HIS A 341 8.15 -8.49 24.28
C HIS A 341 9.15 -7.69 25.15
N PRO A 342 10.45 -8.09 25.22
CA PRO A 342 11.42 -7.48 26.13
C PRO A 342 11.61 -5.97 25.98
N GLN A 343 11.40 -5.45 24.78
CA GLN A 343 11.55 -4.02 24.48
C GLN A 343 10.25 -3.22 24.62
N PHE A 344 9.13 -3.86 24.98
CA PHE A 344 7.85 -3.18 25.11
C PHE A 344 7.81 -2.35 26.41
N LYS A 345 7.55 -1.05 26.29
CA LYS A 345 7.49 -0.11 27.40
C LYS A 345 6.07 0.29 27.80
N GLY A 346 5.06 -0.41 27.30
CA GLY A 346 3.63 -0.15 27.56
C GLY A 346 2.98 0.80 26.56
N TYR A 347 3.63 1.14 25.45
CA TYR A 347 3.11 2.07 24.45
C TYR A 347 2.79 1.36 23.15
N ILE A 348 1.50 1.34 22.74
CA ILE A 348 1.06 0.92 21.42
C ILE A 348 1.02 2.17 20.56
N GLN A 349 1.85 2.19 19.52
CA GLN A 349 2.13 3.38 18.71
C GLN A 349 1.01 3.71 17.72
N ASP A 350 0.29 2.70 17.25
CA ASP A 350 -0.89 2.85 16.40
C ASP A 350 -1.79 1.63 16.50
N VAL A 351 -3.10 1.85 16.51
CA VAL A 351 -4.14 0.82 16.33
C VAL A 351 -5.03 1.29 15.19
N GLY A 352 -4.83 0.74 14.00
CA GLY A 352 -5.51 1.21 12.80
C GLY A 352 -5.28 0.35 11.58
N GLY A 353 -5.37 0.95 10.41
CA GLY A 353 -5.20 0.34 9.10
C GLY A 353 -4.90 1.42 8.05
N PRO A 354 -5.14 1.16 6.75
CA PRO A 354 -4.93 2.16 5.69
C PRO A 354 -5.68 3.48 5.93
N THR A 355 -6.81 3.40 6.62
CA THR A 355 -7.56 4.51 7.21
C THR A 355 -8.00 4.06 8.60
N ALA A 356 -7.59 4.79 9.64
CA ALA A 356 -7.69 4.31 11.02
C ALA A 356 -9.09 3.85 11.45
N ASN A 357 -10.14 4.52 11.00
CA ASN A 357 -11.52 4.31 11.47
C ASN A 357 -12.42 3.55 10.47
N MET A 358 -11.91 2.45 9.91
CA MET A 358 -12.68 1.55 9.03
C MET A 358 -12.76 0.11 9.58
N TYR A 359 -12.84 -0.03 10.90
CA TYR A 359 -12.86 -1.33 11.57
C TYR A 359 -14.27 -1.71 12.05
N GLY A 360 -14.67 -2.95 11.75
CA GLY A 360 -15.82 -3.59 12.38
C GLY A 360 -17.17 -3.33 11.70
N PHE A 361 -17.20 -2.76 10.50
CA PHE A 361 -18.41 -2.62 9.69
C PHE A 361 -18.12 -2.90 8.22
N GLU A 362 -19.14 -3.32 7.48
CA GLU A 362 -19.00 -3.75 6.10
C GLU A 362 -20.25 -3.43 5.27
N CYS A 363 -20.15 -3.60 3.98
CA CYS A 363 -21.26 -3.45 3.05
C CYS A 363 -21.64 -4.83 2.50
N ASP A 364 -22.77 -5.38 2.95
CA ASP A 364 -23.30 -6.68 2.52
C ASP A 364 -23.43 -6.79 1.02
N LYS A 365 -23.87 -5.71 0.36
CA LYS A 365 -23.96 -5.68 -1.11
C LYS A 365 -22.61 -5.89 -1.76
N LYS A 366 -21.56 -5.27 -1.25
CA LYS A 366 -20.18 -5.45 -1.78
C LYS A 366 -19.68 -6.87 -1.57
N LEU A 367 -19.98 -7.46 -0.43
CA LEU A 367 -19.56 -8.82 -0.13
C LEU A 367 -20.27 -9.86 -1.02
N LYS A 368 -21.54 -9.63 -1.36
CA LYS A 368 -22.33 -10.54 -2.20
C LYS A 368 -22.09 -10.33 -3.70
N ASN A 369 -22.06 -9.08 -4.15
CA ASN A 369 -22.12 -8.72 -5.56
C ASN A 369 -20.84 -8.06 -6.10
N GLY A 370 -19.85 -7.86 -5.22
CA GLY A 370 -18.63 -7.11 -5.54
C GLY A 370 -18.81 -5.60 -5.49
N ALA A 371 -17.73 -4.88 -5.79
CA ALA A 371 -17.69 -3.42 -5.74
C ALA A 371 -18.64 -2.79 -6.77
N CYS A 372 -19.34 -1.74 -6.36
CA CYS A 372 -20.26 -1.00 -7.23
C CYS A 372 -19.52 -0.40 -8.44
N LEU A 373 -20.10 -0.52 -9.63
CA LEU A 373 -19.50 -0.01 -10.87
C LEU A 373 -19.65 1.52 -11.03
N ALA A 374 -20.79 2.07 -10.58
CA ALA A 374 -21.15 3.47 -10.81
C ALA A 374 -21.08 4.35 -9.55
N LYS A 375 -20.83 3.77 -8.38
CA LYS A 375 -20.83 4.50 -7.11
C LYS A 375 -19.62 4.13 -6.27
N ARG A 376 -19.07 5.11 -5.55
CA ARG A 376 -18.07 4.91 -4.49
C ARG A 376 -18.75 4.96 -3.13
N CYS A 377 -18.11 4.35 -2.13
CA CYS A 377 -18.70 4.27 -0.80
C CYS A 377 -18.67 5.60 -0.04
N LEU A 378 -17.67 6.45 -0.30
CA LEU A 378 -17.40 7.68 0.45
C LEU A 378 -17.29 8.93 -0.44
N PHE A 379 -17.75 8.85 -1.70
CA PHE A 379 -17.71 10.01 -2.61
C PHE A 379 -18.91 9.96 -3.60
N PRO A 380 -19.57 11.13 -3.87
CA PRO A 380 -19.35 12.44 -3.24
C PRO A 380 -19.79 12.49 -1.77
N GLU A 381 -20.66 11.58 -1.35
CA GLU A 381 -21.19 11.43 -0.01
C GLU A 381 -21.12 9.97 0.44
N ILE A 382 -21.24 9.74 1.74
CA ILE A 382 -21.27 8.38 2.31
C ILE A 382 -22.48 7.64 1.74
N CYS A 383 -22.22 6.47 1.15
CA CYS A 383 -23.27 5.62 0.61
C CYS A 383 -24.21 5.15 1.73
N PRO A 384 -25.54 5.32 1.60
CA PRO A 384 -26.50 4.86 2.63
C PRO A 384 -26.46 3.35 2.93
N LEU A 385 -25.93 2.54 1.98
CA LEU A 385 -25.75 1.10 2.17
C LEU A 385 -24.45 0.74 2.93
N LEU A 386 -23.58 1.71 3.17
CA LEU A 386 -22.43 1.53 4.05
C LEU A 386 -22.82 2.03 5.44
N GLU A 387 -23.30 1.13 6.25
CA GLU A 387 -23.70 1.42 7.62
C GLU A 387 -22.47 1.65 8.49
N VAL A 388 -21.99 2.90 8.51
CA VAL A 388 -20.82 3.29 9.29
C VAL A 388 -21.15 3.17 10.78
N ASP A 389 -20.40 2.33 11.48
CA ASP A 389 -20.56 2.07 12.91
C ASP A 389 -19.21 2.01 13.60
N HIS A 390 -18.91 2.97 14.46
CA HIS A 390 -17.67 3.02 15.22
C HIS A 390 -17.71 2.26 16.56
N ARG A 391 -18.85 1.64 16.96
CA ARG A 391 -18.94 0.88 18.21
C ARG A 391 -17.90 -0.23 18.32
N PRO A 392 -17.68 -1.09 17.30
CA PRO A 392 -16.70 -2.16 17.42
C PRO A 392 -15.29 -1.65 17.66
N GLN A 393 -14.90 -0.54 17.02
CA GLN A 393 -13.57 0.05 17.20
C GLN A 393 -13.47 0.77 18.56
N LEU A 394 -14.51 1.46 18.99
CA LEU A 394 -14.59 2.09 20.31
C LEU A 394 -14.38 1.05 21.42
N GLU A 395 -15.10 -0.06 21.35
CA GLU A 395 -14.99 -1.17 22.29
C GLU A 395 -13.58 -1.79 22.29
N LEU A 396 -13.02 -2.05 21.09
CA LEU A 396 -11.68 -2.55 20.93
C LEU A 396 -10.64 -1.63 21.59
N LEU A 397 -10.68 -0.33 21.31
CA LEU A 397 -9.73 0.64 21.87
C LEU A 397 -9.82 0.69 23.40
N ARG A 398 -11.03 0.63 23.96
CA ARG A 398 -11.25 0.55 25.41
C ARG A 398 -10.68 -0.72 26.01
N GLN A 399 -10.92 -1.87 25.39
CA GLN A 399 -10.36 -3.15 25.86
C GLN A 399 -8.83 -3.11 25.84
N VAL A 400 -8.24 -2.69 24.72
CA VAL A 400 -6.78 -2.65 24.58
C VAL A 400 -6.12 -1.74 25.63
N ARG A 401 -6.68 -0.54 25.90
CA ARG A 401 -6.09 0.38 26.87
C ARG A 401 -6.22 -0.07 28.33
N HIS A 402 -7.14 -1.00 28.63
CA HIS A 402 -7.32 -1.55 29.99
C HIS A 402 -6.51 -2.83 30.23
N LEU A 403 -5.82 -3.37 29.22
CA LEU A 403 -4.95 -4.53 29.41
C LEU A 403 -3.81 -4.21 30.36
N LYS A 404 -3.59 -5.09 31.34
CA LYS A 404 -2.46 -4.95 32.27
C LYS A 404 -1.14 -4.98 31.47
N GLY A 405 -0.29 -3.96 31.65
CA GLY A 405 0.96 -3.79 30.92
C GLY A 405 0.88 -2.74 29.80
N VAL A 406 -0.32 -2.32 29.38
CA VAL A 406 -0.52 -1.22 28.45
C VAL A 406 -0.65 0.10 29.24
N LYS A 407 0.19 1.08 28.94
CA LYS A 407 0.15 2.43 29.52
C LYS A 407 -0.60 3.42 28.63
N LYS A 408 -0.39 3.32 27.32
CA LYS A 408 -1.02 4.20 26.32
C LYS A 408 -1.22 3.45 25.00
N VAL A 409 -2.31 3.79 24.34
CA VAL A 409 -2.66 3.33 22.99
C VAL A 409 -2.91 4.56 22.14
N PHE A 410 -2.21 4.68 21.03
CA PHE A 410 -2.39 5.79 20.10
C PHE A 410 -3.13 5.36 18.83
N VAL A 411 -3.85 6.30 18.24
CA VAL A 411 -4.37 6.24 16.88
C VAL A 411 -3.59 7.29 16.09
N ALA A 412 -2.57 6.84 15.38
CA ALA A 412 -1.61 7.68 14.66
C ALA A 412 -1.86 7.70 13.13
N SER A 413 -2.54 6.68 12.61
CA SER A 413 -3.01 6.61 11.22
C SER A 413 -4.09 7.68 10.97
N GLY A 414 -4.18 8.13 9.71
CA GLY A 414 -5.14 9.17 9.33
C GLY A 414 -6.60 8.76 9.49
N LEU A 415 -7.41 9.63 10.07
CA LEU A 415 -8.84 9.44 10.24
C LEU A 415 -9.64 10.02 9.07
N ARG A 416 -10.71 9.33 8.69
CA ARG A 416 -11.78 9.85 7.83
C ARG A 416 -12.83 10.53 8.73
N TYR A 417 -12.69 11.83 8.86
CA TYR A 417 -13.55 12.67 9.70
C TYR A 417 -15.00 12.72 9.21
N ASP A 418 -15.23 12.62 7.91
CA ASP A 418 -16.55 12.54 7.31
C ASP A 418 -17.33 11.31 7.80
N MET A 419 -16.68 10.16 7.97
CA MET A 419 -17.30 8.96 8.52
C MET A 419 -17.69 9.12 10.00
N ILE A 420 -16.86 9.78 10.80
CA ILE A 420 -17.19 10.09 12.21
C ILE A 420 -18.42 10.98 12.31
N LEU A 421 -18.51 11.99 11.42
CA LEU A 421 -19.68 12.87 11.36
C LEU A 421 -20.94 12.15 10.82
N GLY A 422 -20.76 11.19 9.93
CA GLY A 422 -21.83 10.39 9.35
C GLY A 422 -22.39 9.32 10.29
N ASP A 423 -21.66 8.92 11.33
CA ASP A 423 -22.13 7.99 12.35
C ASP A 423 -22.95 8.74 13.42
N ALA A 424 -24.26 8.81 13.21
CA ALA A 424 -25.17 9.51 14.11
C ALA A 424 -25.30 8.86 15.50
N VAL A 425 -24.98 7.58 15.63
CA VAL A 425 -25.16 6.81 16.88
C VAL A 425 -23.93 6.85 17.77
N CYS A 426 -22.77 6.60 17.22
CA CYS A 426 -21.54 6.40 18.00
C CYS A 426 -20.41 7.37 17.64
N GLY A 427 -20.51 8.12 16.55
CA GLY A 427 -19.42 8.96 16.06
C GLY A 427 -18.90 9.99 17.07
N GLU A 428 -19.77 10.64 17.86
CA GLU A 428 -19.34 11.57 18.91
C GLU A 428 -18.70 10.84 20.09
N ALA A 429 -19.23 9.71 20.51
CA ALA A 429 -18.63 8.90 21.59
C ALA A 429 -17.26 8.36 21.19
N TYR A 430 -17.12 7.91 19.94
CA TYR A 430 -15.86 7.49 19.37
C TYR A 430 -14.82 8.64 19.34
N LEU A 431 -15.21 9.82 18.83
CA LEU A 431 -14.31 10.97 18.79
C LEU A 431 -13.89 11.41 20.20
N ARG A 432 -14.80 11.35 21.18
CA ARG A 432 -14.49 11.64 22.58
C ARG A 432 -13.44 10.67 23.13
N GLU A 433 -13.59 9.37 22.92
CA GLU A 433 -12.62 8.36 23.33
C GLU A 433 -11.25 8.62 22.69
N ILE A 434 -11.22 8.94 21.38
CA ILE A 434 -10.00 9.29 20.66
C ILE A 434 -9.30 10.49 21.32
N VAL A 435 -10.03 11.59 21.54
CA VAL A 435 -9.51 12.81 22.15
C VAL A 435 -9.01 12.57 23.58
N GLU A 436 -9.78 11.86 24.39
CA GLU A 436 -9.45 11.67 25.81
C GLU A 436 -8.28 10.69 26.02
N HIS A 437 -8.10 9.69 25.13
CA HIS A 437 -7.20 8.58 25.43
C HIS A 437 -6.16 8.27 24.35
N HIS A 438 -6.40 8.59 23.08
CA HIS A 438 -5.65 8.04 21.95
C HIS A 438 -4.86 9.06 21.11
N VAL A 439 -4.90 10.35 21.48
CA VAL A 439 -4.13 11.42 20.82
C VAL A 439 -2.92 11.79 21.66
N SER A 440 -1.75 11.81 21.03
CA SER A 440 -0.47 12.14 21.67
C SER A 440 -0.12 13.65 21.67
N GLY A 441 -1.09 14.52 21.37
CA GLY A 441 -0.92 15.96 21.16
C GLY A 441 -1.39 16.42 19.79
N GLN A 442 -1.25 15.58 18.77
CA GLN A 442 -1.72 15.87 17.42
C GLN A 442 -2.51 14.69 16.83
N LEU A 443 -3.58 15.02 16.11
CA LEU A 443 -4.39 14.07 15.36
C LEU A 443 -4.27 14.38 13.85
N LYS A 444 -3.98 13.34 13.05
CA LYS A 444 -3.80 13.49 11.61
C LYS A 444 -5.14 13.34 10.88
N VAL A 445 -5.43 14.30 10.03
CA VAL A 445 -6.57 14.24 9.09
C VAL A 445 -6.08 14.56 7.68
N ALA A 446 -6.73 13.99 6.69
CA ALA A 446 -6.31 14.05 5.30
C ALA A 446 -7.40 14.70 4.41
N PRO A 447 -7.61 16.04 4.48
CA PRO A 447 -8.48 16.73 3.54
C PRO A 447 -7.91 16.73 2.12
N GLU A 448 -6.60 16.70 1.98
CA GLU A 448 -5.78 16.74 0.77
C GLU A 448 -5.82 18.10 0.04
N HIS A 449 -6.97 18.74 -0.04
CA HIS A 449 -7.18 20.06 -0.63
C HIS A 449 -8.40 20.76 0.01
N THR A 450 -8.70 22.01 -0.41
CA THR A 450 -9.87 22.78 0.06
C THR A 450 -10.79 23.25 -1.07
N GLU A 451 -10.32 23.17 -2.30
CA GLU A 451 -11.09 23.61 -3.46
C GLU A 451 -11.88 22.42 -4.05
N ASN A 452 -13.20 22.58 -4.19
CA ASN A 452 -14.09 21.51 -4.62
C ASN A 452 -13.74 20.98 -6.02
N ASN A 453 -13.35 21.83 -6.96
CA ASN A 453 -12.91 21.39 -8.29
C ASN A 453 -11.72 20.43 -8.25
N VAL A 454 -10.83 20.59 -7.28
CA VAL A 454 -9.68 19.68 -7.07
C VAL A 454 -10.11 18.44 -6.29
N LEU A 455 -10.91 18.61 -5.23
CA LEU A 455 -11.43 17.51 -4.40
C LEU A 455 -12.27 16.53 -5.22
N ASP A 456 -13.10 17.01 -6.15
CA ASP A 456 -13.88 16.17 -7.06
C ASP A 456 -12.97 15.28 -7.91
N LEU A 457 -11.89 15.82 -8.48
CA LEU A 457 -10.90 15.05 -9.23
C LEU A 457 -10.06 14.14 -8.33
N MET A 458 -9.94 14.42 -7.04
CA MET A 458 -9.34 13.52 -6.06
C MET A 458 -10.28 12.39 -5.60
N GLY A 459 -11.59 12.51 -5.84
CA GLY A 459 -12.62 11.63 -5.29
C GLY A 459 -12.78 11.80 -3.78
N LYS A 460 -12.74 13.05 -3.28
CA LYS A 460 -12.83 13.42 -1.87
C LYS A 460 -14.05 14.32 -1.62
N PRO A 461 -14.71 14.21 -0.46
CA PRO A 461 -15.81 15.11 -0.10
C PRO A 461 -15.35 16.55 0.07
N GLY A 462 -16.28 17.50 -0.04
CA GLY A 462 -16.03 18.92 0.16
C GLY A 462 -15.63 19.29 1.61
N THR A 463 -15.26 20.55 1.82
CA THR A 463 -14.65 21.06 3.06
C THR A 463 -15.61 21.28 4.23
N ASP A 464 -16.91 21.29 4.02
CA ASP A 464 -17.89 21.54 5.10
C ASP A 464 -17.77 20.52 6.24
N SER A 465 -17.53 19.27 5.89
CA SER A 465 -17.29 18.21 6.88
C SER A 465 -16.01 18.45 7.68
N LEU A 466 -14.96 19.02 7.06
CA LEU A 466 -13.71 19.33 7.74
C LEU A 466 -13.90 20.38 8.84
N LEU A 467 -14.63 21.48 8.55
CA LEU A 467 -14.89 22.53 9.52
C LEU A 467 -15.74 22.02 10.69
N LYS A 468 -16.83 21.30 10.39
CA LYS A 468 -17.67 20.67 11.43
C LYS A 468 -16.88 19.71 12.32
N PHE A 469 -15.98 18.94 11.74
CA PHE A 469 -15.13 18.02 12.49
C PHE A 469 -14.15 18.78 13.38
N LYS A 470 -13.48 19.82 12.83
CA LYS A 470 -12.56 20.68 13.61
C LYS A 470 -13.24 21.28 14.82
N ASP A 471 -14.43 21.85 14.67
CA ASP A 471 -15.18 22.46 15.77
C ASP A 471 -15.52 21.42 16.86
N LYS A 472 -15.94 20.21 16.46
CA LYS A 472 -16.20 19.13 17.42
C LYS A 472 -14.92 18.68 18.13
N PHE A 473 -13.83 18.50 17.39
CA PHE A 473 -12.53 18.10 17.95
C PHE A 473 -12.01 19.13 18.96
N ASP A 474 -12.03 20.42 18.60
CA ASP A 474 -11.57 21.51 19.46
C ASP A 474 -12.44 21.63 20.73
N ARG A 475 -13.76 21.47 20.60
CA ARG A 475 -14.68 21.46 21.73
C ARG A 475 -14.38 20.30 22.69
N LEU A 476 -14.23 19.08 22.16
CA LEU A 476 -13.94 17.90 22.97
C LEU A 476 -12.57 17.96 23.62
N SER A 477 -11.55 18.48 22.93
CA SER A 477 -10.20 18.67 23.49
C SER A 477 -10.21 19.65 24.68
N ARG A 478 -10.97 20.76 24.55
CA ARG A 478 -11.14 21.70 25.69
C ARG A 478 -11.88 21.07 26.86
N LEU A 479 -12.95 20.31 26.61
CA LEU A 479 -13.71 19.61 27.65
C LEU A 479 -12.83 18.56 28.37
N ALA A 480 -11.93 17.91 27.64
CA ALA A 480 -10.96 16.97 28.21
C ALA A 480 -9.77 17.64 28.92
N GLY A 481 -9.70 18.97 28.95
CA GLY A 481 -8.58 19.72 29.54
C GLY A 481 -7.25 19.51 28.81
N LYS A 482 -7.28 19.25 27.49
CA LYS A 482 -6.08 18.91 26.71
C LYS A 482 -5.75 19.98 25.68
N SER A 483 -4.46 20.25 25.52
CA SER A 483 -3.92 21.05 24.44
C SER A 483 -3.55 20.14 23.26
N GLN A 484 -4.50 19.91 22.36
CA GLN A 484 -4.33 19.08 21.18
C GLN A 484 -4.66 19.86 19.93
N PHE A 485 -4.10 19.46 18.79
CA PHE A 485 -4.35 20.10 17.51
C PHE A 485 -4.45 19.09 16.36
N LEU A 486 -5.11 19.51 15.28
CA LEU A 486 -5.18 18.74 14.05
C LEU A 486 -3.97 19.04 13.16
N THR A 487 -3.41 18.01 12.56
CA THR A 487 -2.43 18.12 11.46
C THR A 487 -3.07 17.67 10.16
N TYR A 488 -2.80 18.41 9.09
CA TYR A 488 -3.50 18.24 7.82
C TYR A 488 -2.55 17.75 6.73
N TYR A 489 -2.89 16.65 6.09
CA TYR A 489 -2.25 16.24 4.85
C TYR A 489 -2.81 17.07 3.70
N ILE A 490 -1.92 17.71 2.95
CA ILE A 490 -2.25 18.56 1.81
C ILE A 490 -1.40 18.11 0.62
N ILE A 491 -2.03 18.06 -0.56
CA ILE A 491 -1.40 17.70 -1.83
C ILE A 491 -1.45 18.90 -2.78
N ALA A 492 -0.27 19.37 -3.21
CA ALA A 492 -0.11 20.33 -4.29
C ALA A 492 0.08 19.64 -5.64
N ALA A 493 -0.24 20.35 -6.71
CA ALA A 493 -0.03 19.92 -8.10
C ALA A 493 -0.72 18.58 -8.47
N HIS A 494 -1.83 18.23 -7.82
CA HIS A 494 -2.73 17.19 -8.30
C HIS A 494 -3.34 17.62 -9.64
N PRO A 495 -3.68 16.69 -10.56
CA PRO A 495 -4.49 17.05 -11.72
C PRO A 495 -5.70 17.90 -11.35
N GLY A 496 -5.91 19.02 -12.05
CA GLY A 496 -6.92 20.03 -11.75
C GLY A 496 -6.48 21.15 -10.80
N CYS A 497 -5.34 21.00 -10.11
CA CYS A 497 -4.84 22.00 -9.15
C CYS A 497 -3.94 23.03 -9.83
N SER A 498 -4.37 24.28 -9.87
CA SER A 498 -3.60 25.45 -10.33
C SER A 498 -2.92 26.18 -9.17
N ALA A 499 -1.99 27.10 -9.47
CA ALA A 499 -1.40 27.99 -8.47
C ALA A 499 -2.47 28.84 -7.76
N GLN A 500 -3.53 29.24 -8.48
CA GLN A 500 -4.64 30.01 -7.90
C GLN A 500 -5.43 29.21 -6.87
N ASP A 501 -5.60 27.89 -7.11
CA ASP A 501 -6.23 27.00 -6.13
C ASP A 501 -5.40 26.90 -4.85
N MET A 502 -4.07 26.88 -4.97
CA MET A 502 -3.17 26.87 -3.80
C MET A 502 -3.20 28.21 -3.02
N VAL A 503 -3.40 29.34 -3.71
CA VAL A 503 -3.61 30.65 -3.04
C VAL A 503 -4.92 30.63 -2.24
N ARG A 504 -6.02 30.10 -2.80
CA ARG A 504 -7.28 29.96 -2.09
C ARG A 504 -7.17 28.98 -0.91
N LEU A 505 -6.47 27.86 -1.10
CA LEU A 505 -6.18 26.92 -0.03
C LEU A 505 -5.38 27.59 1.11
N LYS A 506 -4.34 28.38 0.80
CA LYS A 506 -3.57 29.13 1.80
C LYS A 506 -4.47 30.06 2.61
N ARG A 507 -5.33 30.80 1.92
CA ARG A 507 -6.30 31.69 2.56
C ARG A 507 -7.25 30.92 3.48
N PHE A 508 -7.82 29.79 3.00
CA PHE A 508 -8.70 28.94 3.80
C PHE A 508 -8.00 28.40 5.06
N THR A 509 -6.76 27.89 4.93
CA THR A 509 -6.03 27.38 6.07
C THR A 509 -5.71 28.45 7.11
N SER A 510 -5.40 29.66 6.68
CA SER A 510 -5.14 30.80 7.58
C SER A 510 -6.40 31.32 8.24
N GLU A 511 -7.48 31.56 7.47
CA GLU A 511 -8.70 32.23 7.97
C GLU A 511 -9.68 31.27 8.68
N LYS A 512 -9.79 30.01 8.22
CA LYS A 512 -10.77 29.05 8.75
C LYS A 512 -10.15 27.99 9.66
N LEU A 513 -8.95 27.52 9.35
CA LEU A 513 -8.29 26.51 10.19
C LEU A 513 -7.33 27.13 11.21
N HIS A 514 -6.97 28.41 11.04
CA HIS A 514 -6.02 29.16 11.88
C HIS A 514 -4.64 28.50 11.97
N ILE A 515 -4.17 27.98 10.83
CA ILE A 515 -2.87 27.32 10.71
C ILE A 515 -2.09 27.81 9.50
N ASN A 516 -0.77 27.68 9.60
CA ASN A 516 0.14 27.75 8.47
C ASN A 516 0.70 26.35 8.24
N PRO A 517 0.26 25.62 7.20
CA PRO A 517 0.76 24.26 6.94
C PRO A 517 2.28 24.29 6.68
N GLU A 518 3.02 23.49 7.44
CA GLU A 518 4.48 23.38 7.28
C GLU A 518 4.86 22.29 6.27
N GLN A 519 3.99 21.29 6.10
CA GLN A 519 4.22 20.17 5.22
C GLN A 519 3.10 20.07 4.18
N VAL A 520 3.48 20.19 2.92
CA VAL A 520 2.63 19.98 1.76
C VAL A 520 3.33 18.99 0.84
N GLN A 521 2.64 17.93 0.47
CA GLN A 521 3.16 16.94 -0.47
C GLN A 521 2.89 17.39 -1.90
N ILE A 522 3.88 17.25 -2.79
CA ILE A 522 3.64 17.41 -4.23
C ILE A 522 3.14 16.07 -4.76
N PHE A 523 2.07 16.09 -5.54
CA PHE A 523 1.51 14.89 -6.15
C PHE A 523 2.57 14.10 -6.94
N THR A 524 2.70 12.83 -6.62
CA THR A 524 3.54 11.88 -7.35
C THR A 524 2.62 10.89 -8.07
N PRO A 525 2.59 10.88 -9.41
CA PRO A 525 1.82 9.91 -10.16
C PRO A 525 2.26 8.48 -9.83
N THR A 526 1.35 7.72 -9.23
CA THR A 526 1.56 6.31 -8.89
C THR A 526 0.86 5.44 -9.94
N PRO A 527 1.53 4.43 -10.52
CA PRO A 527 0.90 3.58 -11.54
C PRO A 527 -0.43 3.00 -11.07
N SER A 528 -1.31 2.72 -12.01
CA SER A 528 -2.64 2.14 -11.76
C SER A 528 -3.56 2.95 -10.83
N THR A 529 -3.47 4.28 -10.88
CA THR A 529 -4.39 5.20 -10.22
C THR A 529 -5.08 6.13 -11.22
N TYR A 530 -6.32 6.53 -10.95
CA TYR A 530 -7.03 7.50 -11.80
C TYR A 530 -6.32 8.84 -11.89
N ALA A 531 -5.66 9.30 -10.82
CA ALA A 531 -4.92 10.54 -10.86
C ALA A 531 -3.69 10.46 -11.79
N SER A 532 -3.02 9.32 -11.87
CA SER A 532 -1.93 9.11 -12.84
C SER A 532 -2.44 9.03 -14.27
N LEU A 533 -3.62 8.45 -14.47
CA LEU A 533 -4.30 8.45 -15.77
C LEU A 533 -4.61 9.89 -16.20
N MET A 534 -5.23 10.70 -15.32
CA MET A 534 -5.48 12.13 -15.58
C MET A 534 -4.19 12.91 -15.83
N TYR A 535 -3.13 12.63 -15.06
CA TYR A 535 -1.85 13.30 -15.21
C TYR A 535 -1.22 13.09 -16.59
N TYR A 536 -1.30 11.86 -17.12
CA TYR A 536 -0.77 11.54 -18.44
C TYR A 536 -1.68 12.01 -19.58
N THR A 537 -2.98 11.72 -19.47
CA THR A 537 -3.91 12.01 -20.56
C THR A 537 -4.33 13.47 -20.65
N GLU A 538 -4.27 14.22 -19.53
CA GLU A 538 -4.82 15.57 -19.38
C GLU A 538 -6.34 15.62 -19.60
N LEU A 539 -7.01 14.49 -19.36
CA LEU A 539 -8.45 14.32 -19.45
C LEU A 539 -9.01 13.78 -18.14
N ASP A 540 -10.21 14.23 -17.78
CA ASP A 540 -11.02 13.55 -16.78
C ASP A 540 -11.48 12.21 -17.36
N PRO A 541 -11.11 11.07 -16.77
CA PRO A 541 -11.44 9.77 -17.33
C PRO A 541 -12.94 9.46 -17.38
N PHE A 542 -13.74 10.13 -16.55
CA PHE A 542 -15.19 9.90 -16.47
C PHE A 542 -15.99 10.78 -17.43
N THR A 543 -15.60 12.04 -17.60
CA THR A 543 -16.32 13.02 -18.42
C THR A 543 -15.65 13.31 -19.77
N ARG A 544 -14.41 12.88 -19.96
CA ARG A 544 -13.56 13.18 -21.13
C ARG A 544 -13.24 14.67 -21.32
N ARG A 545 -13.55 15.50 -20.35
CA ARG A 545 -13.22 16.93 -20.41
C ARG A 545 -11.73 17.16 -20.14
N PRO A 546 -11.12 18.19 -20.74
CA PRO A 546 -9.74 18.57 -20.44
C PRO A 546 -9.56 18.89 -18.96
N VAL A 547 -8.43 18.45 -18.38
CA VAL A 547 -8.01 18.72 -17.00
C VAL A 547 -6.66 19.41 -17.03
N PHE A 548 -6.54 20.53 -16.32
CA PHE A 548 -5.25 21.17 -16.14
C PHE A 548 -4.28 20.26 -15.37
N VAL A 549 -3.05 20.13 -15.86
CA VAL A 549 -1.99 19.36 -15.20
C VAL A 549 -0.71 20.17 -15.18
N GLU A 550 -0.22 20.50 -14.00
CA GLU A 550 1.08 21.14 -13.86
C GLU A 550 2.20 20.10 -14.03
N LYS A 551 3.00 20.25 -15.09
CA LYS A 551 4.12 19.33 -15.39
C LYS A 551 5.50 19.93 -15.10
N ASP A 552 5.59 21.25 -15.05
CA ASP A 552 6.86 21.94 -14.78
C ASP A 552 7.29 21.77 -13.32
N PRO A 553 8.49 21.23 -13.03
CA PRO A 553 8.95 21.01 -11.66
C PRO A 553 9.05 22.28 -10.81
N ARG A 554 9.43 23.43 -11.41
CA ARG A 554 9.56 24.70 -10.68
C ARG A 554 8.19 25.23 -10.30
N ARG A 555 7.20 25.12 -11.20
CA ARG A 555 5.82 25.53 -10.91
C ARG A 555 5.14 24.61 -9.90
N LYS A 556 5.44 23.30 -9.89
CA LYS A 556 4.99 22.38 -8.82
C LYS A 556 5.58 22.79 -7.46
N GLU A 557 6.88 23.09 -7.41
CA GLU A 557 7.54 23.57 -6.20
C GLU A 557 6.95 24.90 -5.74
N HIS A 558 6.70 25.82 -6.67
CA HIS A 558 6.02 27.08 -6.38
C HIS A 558 4.62 26.90 -5.79
N GLN A 559 3.79 25.97 -6.31
CA GLN A 559 2.48 25.64 -5.72
C GLN A 559 2.62 25.20 -4.26
N LYS A 560 3.60 24.37 -3.93
CA LYS A 560 3.89 23.99 -2.55
C LYS A 560 4.29 25.22 -1.72
N ASP A 561 5.20 26.05 -2.24
CA ASP A 561 5.74 27.23 -1.55
C ASP A 561 4.66 28.26 -1.21
N ILE A 562 3.65 28.45 -2.07
CA ILE A 562 2.51 29.33 -1.81
C ILE A 562 1.91 29.03 -0.43
N VAL A 563 1.78 27.75 -0.08
CA VAL A 563 1.15 27.32 1.17
C VAL A 563 2.14 27.32 2.34
N THR A 564 3.38 26.86 2.13
CA THR A 564 4.34 26.64 3.22
C THR A 564 5.11 27.89 3.63
N ARG A 565 5.25 28.90 2.76
CA ARG A 565 5.95 30.15 3.13
C ARG A 565 5.15 30.90 4.18
N LYS A 566 5.82 31.25 5.28
CA LYS A 566 5.28 32.19 6.27
C LYS A 566 5.12 33.55 5.61
N PRO A 567 4.10 34.34 5.95
CA PRO A 567 4.08 35.76 5.58
C PRO A 567 5.40 36.39 6.02
N ALA A 568 6.02 37.21 5.17
CA ALA A 568 7.14 38.02 5.60
C ALA A 568 6.68 38.77 6.84
N THR A 569 7.30 38.52 7.99
CA THR A 569 7.11 39.40 9.16
C THR A 569 7.57 40.74 8.71
N GLU A 570 6.62 41.68 8.54
CA GLU A 570 6.95 43.09 8.47
C GLU A 570 7.68 43.39 9.78
N PHE A 571 9.00 43.52 9.68
CA PHE A 571 9.79 44.10 10.75
C PHE A 571 9.37 45.58 10.81
N SER A 572 8.48 45.90 11.77
CA SER A 572 8.24 47.25 12.23
C SER A 572 9.39 47.68 13.13
#